data_4e0a67564b557d2889477fe16e228f5c
#
_entry.id   4e0a67564b557d2889477fe16e228f5c
#
_cell.length_a   1.000
_cell.length_b   1.000
_cell.length_c   1.000
_cell.angle_alpha   90.00
_cell.angle_beta   90.00
_cell.angle_gamma   90.00
#
_symmetry.space_group_name_H-M   'P 1'
#
loop_
_entity.id
_entity.type
_entity.pdbx_description
1 polymer ?
#
loop_
_entity_poly.entity_id
_entity_poly.type
_entity_poly.pdbx_seq_one_letter_code
_entity_poly.pdbx_strand_id
1 'polypeptide(L)'
;MRTLIIHIIFLAFCIGIGNAQDSLQKNQPIIPQKSPAMAIAYTALFPGLGQVYVESYWKAPIAAGTALFFAYQISTYHSTFTEKSNVYDDLISQGFTRTDPRVQLAIREKEFYNNARDINGLWLLGIYGIAAVDAYVGAHMLEFDVSDNLSFNILPDPINQSGRIHVSYTF
;
A
#
# COMPACT_ATOMS: atom_id res chain seq x y z
N MET A 1 -9.74 -21.94 -10.64
CA MET A 1 -9.10 -21.15 -11.69
C MET A 1 -8.90 -19.66 -11.32
N ARG A 2 -9.86 -18.99 -10.69
CA ARG A 2 -9.76 -17.55 -10.31
C ARG A 2 -8.63 -17.27 -9.27
N THR A 3 -8.43 -18.16 -8.31
CA THR A 3 -7.35 -18.04 -7.29
C THR A 3 -5.94 -18.20 -7.88
N LEU A 4 -5.78 -19.05 -8.88
CA LEU A 4 -4.51 -19.31 -9.53
C LEU A 4 -4.02 -18.08 -10.35
N ILE A 5 -4.95 -17.35 -10.97
CA ILE A 5 -4.64 -16.13 -11.73
C ILE A 5 -4.13 -15.01 -10.80
N ILE A 6 -4.72 -14.88 -9.60
CA ILE A 6 -4.29 -13.89 -8.60
C ILE A 6 -2.86 -14.19 -8.11
N HIS A 7 -2.51 -15.45 -7.89
CA HIS A 7 -1.15 -15.84 -7.49
C HIS A 7 -0.12 -15.62 -8.60
N ILE A 8 -0.48 -15.82 -9.87
CA ILE A 8 0.40 -15.59 -11.01
C ILE A 8 0.66 -14.09 -11.20
N ILE A 9 -0.36 -13.23 -11.04
CA ILE A 9 -0.20 -11.76 -11.13
C ILE A 9 0.67 -11.27 -9.97
N PHE A 10 0.49 -11.79 -8.77
CA PHE A 10 1.32 -11.44 -7.60
C PHE A 10 2.78 -11.88 -7.79
N LEU A 11 3.00 -13.08 -8.32
CA LEU A 11 4.35 -13.61 -8.59
C LEU A 11 5.05 -12.84 -9.71
N ALA A 12 4.34 -12.45 -10.79
CA ALA A 12 4.89 -11.67 -11.90
C ALA A 12 5.28 -10.25 -11.46
N PHE A 13 4.55 -9.66 -10.51
CA PHE A 13 4.85 -8.35 -9.95
C PHE A 13 6.14 -8.35 -9.11
N CYS A 14 6.41 -9.47 -8.39
CA CYS A 14 7.63 -9.61 -7.57
C CYS A 14 8.91 -9.80 -8.42
N ILE A 15 8.82 -10.31 -9.64
CA ILE A 15 9.99 -10.60 -10.50
C ILE A 15 10.50 -9.33 -11.21
N GLY A 16 9.67 -8.29 -11.36
CA GLY A 16 10.02 -7.04 -12.03
C GLY A 16 10.96 -6.10 -11.25
N ILE A 17 11.26 -6.38 -9.97
CA ILE A 17 12.01 -5.47 -9.08
C ILE A 17 13.53 -5.72 -9.10
N GLY A 18 14.00 -6.76 -9.81
CA GLY A 18 15.36 -7.29 -9.68
C GLY A 18 16.48 -6.60 -10.47
N ASN A 19 16.24 -5.59 -11.31
CA ASN A 19 17.25 -5.05 -12.23
C ASN A 19 17.47 -3.53 -12.16
N ALA A 20 17.51 -2.96 -10.96
CA ALA A 20 17.84 -1.55 -10.77
C ALA A 20 19.13 -1.38 -9.95
N GLN A 21 20.21 -2.04 -10.38
CA GLN A 21 21.54 -1.78 -9.87
C GLN A 21 22.53 -1.91 -11.03
N ASP A 22 22.82 -0.83 -11.69
CA ASP A 22 24.15 -0.37 -12.08
C ASP A 22 24.03 0.85 -13.01
N SER A 23 24.38 2.02 -12.50
CA SER A 23 25.10 3.02 -13.27
C SER A 23 25.68 4.06 -12.31
N LEU A 24 26.89 3.78 -11.85
CA LEU A 24 27.79 4.78 -11.30
C LEU A 24 28.16 5.75 -12.43
N GLN A 25 27.45 6.83 -12.59
CA GLN A 25 27.92 7.94 -13.39
C GLN A 25 27.77 9.22 -12.57
N LYS A 26 28.92 9.70 -12.17
CA LYS A 26 29.18 10.94 -11.45
C LYS A 26 28.88 12.15 -12.34
N ASN A 27 27.64 12.53 -12.43
CA ASN A 27 27.18 13.89 -12.71
C ASN A 27 26.07 14.11 -11.70
N GLN A 28 26.27 15.06 -10.80
CA GLN A 28 25.23 15.39 -9.81
C GLN A 28 23.95 15.70 -10.59
N PRO A 29 22.97 14.79 -10.59
CA PRO A 29 21.68 15.11 -11.16
C PRO A 29 21.08 16.18 -10.25
N ILE A 30 20.59 17.25 -10.83
CA ILE A 30 19.60 18.11 -10.19
C ILE A 30 18.45 17.15 -9.85
N ILE A 31 18.41 16.68 -8.60
CA ILE A 31 17.34 15.80 -8.12
C ILE A 31 16.08 16.66 -8.21
N PRO A 32 15.13 16.36 -9.10
CA PRO A 32 13.94 17.17 -9.19
C PRO A 32 13.23 17.07 -7.85
N GLN A 33 13.11 18.21 -7.17
CA GLN A 33 12.45 18.34 -5.88
C GLN A 33 11.03 17.74 -5.98
N LYS A 34 10.80 16.63 -5.27
CA LYS A 34 9.53 15.93 -5.32
C LYS A 34 8.51 16.65 -4.47
N SER A 35 7.43 17.11 -5.09
CA SER A 35 6.37 17.83 -4.41
C SER A 35 5.59 16.90 -3.45
N PRO A 36 5.52 17.21 -2.14
CA PRO A 36 4.71 16.45 -1.19
C PRO A 36 3.22 16.42 -1.56
N ALA A 37 2.71 17.50 -2.16
CA ALA A 37 1.34 17.55 -2.64
C ALA A 37 1.07 16.53 -3.77
N MET A 38 2.03 16.35 -4.68
CA MET A 38 1.93 15.35 -5.74
C MET A 38 2.01 13.94 -5.19
N ALA A 39 2.82 13.69 -4.16
CA ALA A 39 2.89 12.40 -3.49
C ALA A 39 1.53 11.98 -2.90
N ILE A 40 0.84 12.92 -2.23
CA ILE A 40 -0.52 12.70 -1.72
C ILE A 40 -1.51 12.49 -2.87
N ALA A 41 -1.44 13.30 -3.94
CA ALA A 41 -2.34 13.17 -5.08
C ALA A 41 -2.22 11.79 -5.76
N TYR A 42 -1.00 11.30 -5.97
CA TYR A 42 -0.78 9.95 -6.49
C TYR A 42 -1.29 8.86 -5.55
N THR A 43 -1.11 9.01 -4.24
CA THR A 43 -1.67 8.07 -3.27
C THR A 43 -3.19 8.07 -3.29
N ALA A 44 -3.84 9.23 -3.47
CA ALA A 44 -5.30 9.34 -3.57
C ALA A 44 -5.86 8.67 -4.82
N LEU A 45 -5.13 8.68 -5.94
CA LEU A 45 -5.51 7.96 -7.16
C LEU A 45 -5.45 6.46 -6.97
N PHE A 46 -4.35 5.96 -6.40
CA PHE A 46 -4.19 4.54 -6.10
C PHE A 46 -3.15 4.35 -4.99
N PRO A 47 -3.48 3.60 -3.92
CA PRO A 47 -2.54 3.35 -2.83
C PRO A 47 -1.34 2.56 -3.36
N GLY A 48 -0.14 3.09 -3.09
CA GLY A 48 1.11 2.58 -3.64
C GLY A 48 1.74 3.49 -4.69
N LEU A 49 0.98 4.28 -5.47
CA LEU A 49 1.56 5.21 -6.45
C LEU A 49 2.36 6.33 -5.79
N GLY A 50 1.91 6.82 -4.65
CA GLY A 50 2.66 7.80 -3.86
C GLY A 50 4.01 7.25 -3.40
N GLN A 51 4.06 5.99 -2.96
CA GLN A 51 5.29 5.31 -2.57
C GLN A 51 6.24 5.11 -3.76
N VAL A 52 5.71 4.81 -4.95
CA VAL A 52 6.52 4.77 -6.18
C VAL A 52 7.07 6.15 -6.51
N TYR A 53 6.27 7.20 -6.37
CA TYR A 53 6.69 8.57 -6.62
C TYR A 53 7.85 9.01 -5.70
N VAL A 54 7.82 8.61 -4.42
CA VAL A 54 8.89 8.90 -3.45
C VAL A 54 9.99 7.84 -3.42
N GLU A 55 10.08 6.97 -4.44
CA GLU A 55 11.11 5.94 -4.62
C GLU A 55 11.12 4.85 -3.53
N SER A 56 10.08 4.75 -2.73
CA SER A 56 9.91 3.70 -1.73
C SER A 56 9.26 2.45 -2.35
N TYR A 57 9.90 1.89 -3.39
CA TYR A 57 9.35 0.83 -4.24
C TYR A 57 8.90 -0.43 -3.48
N TRP A 58 9.59 -0.78 -2.40
CA TRP A 58 9.24 -1.96 -1.61
C TRP A 58 7.93 -1.82 -0.82
N LYS A 59 7.53 -0.58 -0.48
CA LYS A 59 6.28 -0.29 0.23
C LYS A 59 5.06 -0.28 -0.71
N ALA A 60 5.27 0.06 -1.98
CA ALA A 60 4.21 0.19 -2.95
C ALA A 60 3.35 -1.09 -3.11
N PRO A 61 3.93 -2.31 -3.27
CA PRO A 61 3.13 -3.53 -3.38
C PRO A 61 2.38 -3.87 -2.09
N ILE A 62 2.91 -3.50 -0.92
CA ILE A 62 2.25 -3.73 0.37
C ILE A 62 1.01 -2.84 0.47
N ALA A 63 1.14 -1.55 0.18
CA ALA A 63 0.02 -0.61 0.21
C ALA A 63 -1.07 -0.99 -0.82
N ALA A 64 -0.67 -1.28 -2.05
CA ALA A 64 -1.59 -1.69 -3.11
C ALA A 64 -2.28 -3.02 -2.79
N GLY A 65 -1.54 -4.03 -2.35
CA GLY A 65 -2.08 -5.35 -2.01
C GLY A 65 -3.08 -5.30 -0.86
N THR A 66 -2.77 -4.52 0.18
CA THR A 66 -3.66 -4.35 1.33
C THR A 66 -4.96 -3.62 0.91
N ALA A 67 -4.86 -2.57 0.11
CA ALA A 67 -6.04 -1.86 -0.37
C ALA A 67 -6.92 -2.73 -1.29
N LEU A 68 -6.32 -3.50 -2.19
CA LEU A 68 -7.03 -4.45 -3.04
C LEU A 68 -7.73 -5.54 -2.22
N PHE A 69 -7.11 -6.02 -1.14
CA PHE A 69 -7.73 -6.98 -0.23
C PHE A 69 -9.00 -6.41 0.39
N PHE A 70 -8.97 -5.21 0.96
CA PHE A 70 -10.15 -4.60 1.56
C PHE A 70 -11.22 -4.24 0.51
N ALA A 71 -10.83 -3.77 -0.67
CA ALA A 71 -11.76 -3.52 -1.77
C ALA A 71 -12.47 -4.81 -2.21
N TYR A 72 -11.76 -5.93 -2.28
CA TYR A 72 -12.35 -7.24 -2.54
C TYR A 72 -13.34 -7.67 -1.45
N GLN A 73 -12.97 -7.49 -0.18
CA GLN A 73 -13.85 -7.81 0.96
C GLN A 73 -15.14 -6.96 0.93
N ILE A 74 -15.02 -5.66 0.66
CA ILE A 74 -16.17 -4.75 0.52
C ILE A 74 -17.09 -5.24 -0.59
N SER A 75 -16.56 -5.60 -1.76
CA SER A 75 -17.34 -6.14 -2.88
C SER A 75 -18.06 -7.44 -2.51
N THR A 76 -17.37 -8.34 -1.81
CA THR A 76 -17.94 -9.62 -1.38
C THR A 76 -19.05 -9.41 -0.36
N TYR A 77 -18.82 -8.59 0.67
CA TYR A 77 -19.85 -8.32 1.67
C TYR A 77 -21.04 -7.55 1.09
N HIS A 78 -20.79 -6.65 0.12
CA HIS A 78 -21.88 -5.94 -0.55
C HIS A 78 -22.78 -6.89 -1.36
N SER A 79 -22.20 -7.84 -2.11
CA SER A 79 -22.98 -8.83 -2.86
C SER A 79 -23.82 -9.71 -1.93
N THR A 80 -23.23 -10.18 -0.82
CA THR A 80 -23.94 -10.99 0.16
C THR A 80 -25.01 -10.17 0.90
N PHE A 81 -24.74 -8.92 1.24
CA PHE A 81 -25.74 -8.01 1.81
C PHE A 81 -26.96 -7.88 0.88
N THR A 82 -26.73 -7.69 -0.42
CA THR A 82 -27.78 -7.57 -1.42
C THR A 82 -28.60 -8.86 -1.51
N GLU A 83 -27.95 -10.03 -1.52
CA GLU A 83 -28.63 -11.33 -1.48
C GLU A 83 -29.53 -11.46 -0.25
N LYS A 84 -29.01 -11.16 0.95
CA LYS A 84 -29.79 -11.25 2.21
C LYS A 84 -30.88 -10.20 2.30
N SER A 85 -30.69 -9.02 1.69
CA SER A 85 -31.75 -8.02 1.54
C SER A 85 -32.90 -8.53 0.69
N ASN A 86 -32.60 -9.19 -0.43
CA ASN A 86 -33.63 -9.79 -1.31
C ASN A 86 -34.42 -10.89 -0.59
N VAL A 87 -33.74 -11.73 0.21
CA VAL A 87 -34.42 -12.76 1.03
C VAL A 87 -35.39 -12.11 2.03
N TYR A 88 -34.97 -11.03 2.70
CA TYR A 88 -35.83 -10.29 3.60
C TYR A 88 -37.07 -9.72 2.86
N ASP A 89 -36.88 -9.08 1.72
CA ASP A 89 -37.93 -8.46 0.93
C ASP A 89 -38.92 -9.52 0.41
N ASP A 90 -38.42 -10.71 0.02
CA ASP A 90 -39.23 -11.84 -0.43
C ASP A 90 -40.12 -12.40 0.72
N LEU A 91 -39.56 -12.59 1.91
CA LEU A 91 -40.33 -13.02 3.09
C LEU A 91 -41.46 -12.02 3.44
N ILE A 92 -41.17 -10.72 3.39
CA ILE A 92 -42.19 -9.68 3.63
C ILE A 92 -43.27 -9.70 2.55
N SER A 93 -42.89 -9.89 1.28
CA SER A 93 -43.86 -9.99 0.16
C SER A 93 -44.80 -11.20 0.26
N GLN A 94 -44.30 -12.30 0.86
CA GLN A 94 -45.07 -13.49 1.18
C GLN A 94 -46.01 -13.30 2.38
N GLY A 95 -46.03 -12.14 3.02
CA GLY A 95 -46.93 -11.80 4.12
C GLY A 95 -46.41 -12.19 5.51
N PHE A 96 -45.14 -12.60 5.65
CA PHE A 96 -44.57 -12.89 6.97
C PHE A 96 -44.38 -11.60 7.79
N THR A 97 -44.76 -11.67 9.05
CA THR A 97 -44.63 -10.54 9.96
C THR A 97 -43.17 -10.40 10.44
N ARG A 98 -42.76 -9.19 10.77
CA ARG A 98 -41.42 -8.91 11.32
C ARG A 98 -41.05 -9.71 12.58
N THR A 99 -42.04 -10.23 13.31
CA THR A 99 -41.86 -11.08 14.49
C THR A 99 -41.61 -12.56 14.13
N ASP A 100 -41.79 -12.96 12.86
CA ASP A 100 -41.50 -14.33 12.43
C ASP A 100 -39.99 -14.63 12.57
N PRO A 101 -39.60 -15.78 13.16
CA PRO A 101 -38.18 -16.14 13.34
C PRO A 101 -37.36 -16.11 12.06
N ARG A 102 -37.96 -16.44 10.88
CA ARG A 102 -37.30 -16.41 9.57
C ARG A 102 -36.95 -14.97 9.17
N VAL A 103 -37.89 -14.05 9.36
CA VAL A 103 -37.70 -12.62 9.08
C VAL A 103 -36.66 -12.05 10.02
N GLN A 104 -36.68 -12.41 11.31
CA GLN A 104 -35.67 -11.99 12.29
C GLN A 104 -34.27 -12.49 11.95
N LEU A 105 -34.17 -13.72 11.41
CA LEU A 105 -32.89 -14.25 10.93
C LEU A 105 -32.37 -13.45 9.74
N ALA A 106 -33.23 -13.19 8.73
CA ALA A 106 -32.86 -12.41 7.56
C ALA A 106 -32.42 -10.98 7.91
N ILE A 107 -33.08 -10.34 8.89
CA ILE A 107 -32.66 -9.03 9.40
C ILE A 107 -31.25 -9.09 10.01
N ARG A 108 -30.96 -10.06 10.87
CA ARG A 108 -29.64 -10.20 11.52
C ARG A 108 -28.53 -10.46 10.50
N GLU A 109 -28.78 -11.33 9.52
CA GLU A 109 -27.83 -11.61 8.47
C GLU A 109 -27.53 -10.37 7.62
N LYS A 110 -28.58 -9.67 7.17
CA LYS A 110 -28.47 -8.40 6.44
C LYS A 110 -27.66 -7.36 7.21
N GLU A 111 -27.97 -7.15 8.49
CA GLU A 111 -27.27 -6.19 9.34
C GLU A 111 -25.79 -6.59 9.55
N PHE A 112 -25.53 -7.88 9.73
CA PHE A 112 -24.16 -8.38 9.88
C PHE A 112 -23.31 -8.06 8.64
N TYR A 113 -23.80 -8.36 7.44
CA TYR A 113 -23.03 -8.11 6.22
C TYR A 113 -22.94 -6.63 5.89
N ASN A 114 -23.94 -5.83 6.22
CA ASN A 114 -23.87 -4.38 6.12
C ASN A 114 -22.75 -3.82 7.01
N ASN A 115 -22.73 -4.19 8.28
CA ASN A 115 -21.71 -3.75 9.23
C ASN A 115 -20.30 -4.24 8.83
N ALA A 116 -20.19 -5.49 8.37
CA ALA A 116 -18.91 -6.03 7.90
C ALA A 116 -18.38 -5.26 6.70
N ARG A 117 -19.23 -4.89 5.73
CA ARG A 117 -18.88 -4.04 4.59
C ARG A 117 -18.38 -2.67 5.06
N ASP A 118 -19.12 -2.02 5.96
CA ASP A 118 -18.83 -0.66 6.42
C ASP A 118 -17.53 -0.61 7.24
N ILE A 119 -17.28 -1.61 8.08
CA ILE A 119 -16.01 -1.74 8.82
C ILE A 119 -14.83 -1.93 7.86
N ASN A 120 -14.97 -2.76 6.82
CA ASN A 120 -13.91 -2.91 5.82
C ASN A 120 -13.68 -1.61 5.03
N GLY A 121 -14.74 -0.82 4.80
CA GLY A 121 -14.64 0.52 4.22
C GLY A 121 -13.82 1.48 5.09
N LEU A 122 -14.04 1.47 6.41
CA LEU A 122 -13.25 2.26 7.36
C LEU A 122 -11.78 1.84 7.38
N TRP A 123 -11.48 0.53 7.34
CA TRP A 123 -10.11 0.04 7.22
C TRP A 123 -9.44 0.50 5.94
N LEU A 124 -10.15 0.46 4.81
CA LEU A 124 -9.64 0.94 3.53
C LEU A 124 -9.29 2.44 3.60
N LEU A 125 -10.15 3.27 4.18
CA LEU A 125 -9.87 4.69 4.40
C LEU A 125 -8.64 4.90 5.31
N GLY A 126 -8.51 4.10 6.37
CA GLY A 126 -7.34 4.13 7.26
C GLY A 126 -6.04 3.83 6.51
N ILE A 127 -6.04 2.84 5.62
CA ILE A 127 -4.88 2.48 4.80
C ILE A 127 -4.52 3.62 3.85
N TYR A 128 -5.49 4.24 3.19
CA TYR A 128 -5.26 5.42 2.35
C TYR A 128 -4.64 6.56 3.15
N GLY A 129 -5.15 6.82 4.37
CA GLY A 129 -4.61 7.83 5.27
C GLY A 129 -3.14 7.57 5.64
N ILE A 130 -2.83 6.35 6.07
CA ILE A 130 -1.46 5.95 6.43
C ILE A 130 -0.54 6.04 5.20
N ALA A 131 -0.98 5.55 4.04
CA ALA A 131 -0.21 5.62 2.80
C ALA A 131 0.06 7.05 2.35
N ALA A 132 -0.91 7.96 2.53
CA ALA A 132 -0.76 9.37 2.19
C ALA A 132 0.24 10.07 3.11
N VAL A 133 0.18 9.80 4.43
CA VAL A 133 1.15 10.34 5.39
C VAL A 133 2.56 9.82 5.10
N ASP A 134 2.71 8.52 4.83
CA ASP A 134 4.01 7.93 4.49
C ASP A 134 4.60 8.53 3.20
N ALA A 135 3.79 8.72 2.16
CA ALA A 135 4.21 9.35 0.92
C ALA A 135 4.58 10.84 1.11
N TYR A 136 3.81 11.56 1.94
CA TYR A 136 4.10 12.95 2.29
C TYR A 136 5.44 13.08 3.01
N VAL A 137 5.67 12.26 4.03
CA VAL A 137 6.94 12.25 4.79
C VAL A 137 8.09 11.84 3.87
N GLY A 138 7.90 10.80 3.04
CA GLY A 138 8.90 10.36 2.07
C GLY A 138 9.32 11.45 1.09
N ALA A 139 8.37 12.25 0.59
CA ALA A 139 8.66 13.38 -0.29
C ALA A 139 9.51 14.45 0.40
N HIS A 140 9.23 14.77 1.66
CA HIS A 140 10.04 15.71 2.45
C HIS A 140 11.42 15.16 2.79
N MET A 141 11.53 13.86 3.08
CA MET A 141 12.83 13.26 3.41
C MET A 141 13.78 13.22 2.22
N LEU A 142 13.29 13.17 0.99
CA LEU A 142 14.11 13.27 -0.21
C LEU A 142 14.72 14.68 -0.42
N GLU A 143 14.15 15.70 0.21
CA GLU A 143 14.73 17.06 0.25
C GLU A 143 15.97 17.17 1.18
N PHE A 144 16.03 16.34 2.19
CA PHE A 144 17.20 16.25 3.05
C PHE A 144 18.22 15.35 2.37
N ASP A 145 18.86 15.88 1.33
CA ASP A 145 20.07 15.28 0.78
C ASP A 145 21.12 15.31 1.91
N VAL A 146 21.31 14.18 2.55
CA VAL A 146 22.50 13.94 3.37
C VAL A 146 23.63 13.75 2.35
N SER A 147 23.99 14.87 1.71
CA SER A 147 25.14 14.91 0.81
C SER A 147 26.27 14.16 1.45
N ASP A 148 26.98 13.36 0.65
CA ASP A 148 28.13 12.52 1.00
C ASP A 148 29.33 13.33 1.57
N ASN A 149 29.04 14.21 2.54
CA ASN A 149 30.07 14.96 3.24
C ASN A 149 30.90 14.06 4.15
N LEU A 150 30.43 12.81 4.37
CA LEU A 150 31.16 11.82 5.14
C LEU A 150 31.56 10.66 4.24
N SER A 151 32.83 10.57 3.89
CA SER A 151 33.35 9.42 3.16
C SER A 151 34.22 8.54 4.07
N PHE A 152 33.91 7.23 4.05
CA PHE A 152 34.71 6.20 4.70
C PHE A 152 35.51 5.47 3.63
N ASN A 153 36.84 5.51 3.78
CA ASN A 153 37.72 4.78 2.88
C ASN A 153 38.66 3.87 3.69
N ILE A 154 38.64 2.58 3.36
CA ILE A 154 39.55 1.62 3.98
C ILE A 154 40.71 1.39 2.99
N LEU A 155 41.88 1.90 3.30
CA LEU A 155 43.07 1.73 2.50
C LEU A 155 43.96 0.65 3.15
N PRO A 156 44.32 -0.42 2.43
CA PRO A 156 45.30 -1.36 2.91
C PRO A 156 46.68 -0.68 2.93
N ASP A 157 47.35 -0.77 4.06
CA ASP A 157 48.75 -0.33 4.19
C ASP A 157 49.69 -1.56 3.95
N PRO A 158 50.31 -1.66 2.77
CA PRO A 158 51.12 -2.83 2.42
C PRO A 158 52.45 -2.87 3.20
N ILE A 159 52.86 -1.77 3.86
CA ILE A 159 54.12 -1.67 4.55
C ILE A 159 54.01 -2.21 5.98
N ASN A 160 52.89 -1.95 6.66
CA ASN A 160 52.70 -2.35 8.06
C ASN A 160 51.69 -3.48 8.25
N GLN A 161 51.22 -4.12 7.18
CA GLN A 161 50.15 -5.19 7.20
C GLN A 161 48.95 -4.79 8.04
N SER A 162 48.59 -3.50 8.05
CA SER A 162 47.48 -2.91 8.79
C SER A 162 46.55 -2.21 7.83
N GLY A 163 45.26 -2.11 8.19
CA GLY A 163 44.28 -1.29 7.47
C GLY A 163 44.17 0.09 8.10
N ARG A 164 44.23 1.13 7.30
CA ARG A 164 43.90 2.51 7.74
C ARG A 164 42.45 2.84 7.38
N ILE A 165 41.71 3.30 8.36
CA ILE A 165 40.40 3.87 8.16
C ILE A 165 40.55 5.37 7.98
N HIS A 166 40.22 5.86 6.80
CA HIS A 166 40.22 7.29 6.51
C HIS A 166 38.79 7.77 6.53
N VAL A 167 38.47 8.70 7.42
CA VAL A 167 37.17 9.37 7.52
C VAL A 167 37.42 10.81 7.09
N SER A 168 36.80 11.24 5.97
CA SER A 168 36.83 12.65 5.57
C SER A 168 35.45 13.24 5.64
N TYR A 169 35.38 14.43 6.22
CA TYR A 169 34.17 15.26 6.26
C TYR A 169 34.49 16.57 5.55
N THR A 170 33.69 16.90 4.54
CA THR A 170 33.83 18.16 3.79
C THR A 170 32.78 19.14 4.29
N PHE A 171 33.21 20.30 4.75
CA PHE A 171 32.35 21.39 5.23
C PHE A 171 31.79 22.21 4.06
#